data_5ee629036c9dff505c2ee47f68f4c415
#
_entry.id   5ee629036c9dff505c2ee47f68f4c415
#
_cell.length_a   1.000
_cell.length_b   1.000
_cell.length_c   1.000
_cell.angle_alpha   90.00
_cell.angle_beta   90.00
_cell.angle_gamma   90.00
#
_symmetry.space_group_name_H-M   'P 1'
#
loop_
_entity.id
_entity.type
_entity.pdbx_description
1 polymer ?
#
loop_
_entity_poly.entity_id
_entity_poly.type
_entity_poly.pdbx_seq_one_letter_code
_entity_poly.pdbx_strand_id
1 'polypeptide(L)'
;MKHQEIVMIVDFGGQYAQLIARRVRECGVYCEILPYNKSAKEILAQQPKGIIFSGGPSSVNAENAPEIDPDVFKAGVPILGICYGMQLMAKTLGGEVSKPEKHEYGHTDFYRNGSSALFEGVSEKTAVWMSHGDAVTEMPAGFGLTGHTDLTPTAAMADEARRFYAVQFHPEVVHTPEGTTMLKNFLFHICECEGGWSMGNYINIAVENIREKVGNHNVICALSGGVDSSVAAVLVHKAIGDQLTCVFVDHGFLRLGEAEQVVDTFTNKFNMKLVHIDASKHFMSLLEGVTEPEKKRKTIGAEFIHTFQEEANKLEDVKFLVQGTLYPDVVESGTATASTIKSHHNVGGLPKDMKFSLIEPLRELFKDEVRELGRQLGLPEEVVNRQPFPGPGLAIRIIGDITPERLDILRRADFIVRDVIHKHGLDNTIWQSFAVLPAAIRSVGVQGDERTYDYTVGIRAVTSSDGMTADYFRFPWEVLDEMSRRICNEVAGVNRVVYDITSKPPSTIEWE
;
A
#
# COMPACT_ATOMS: atom_id res chain seq x y z
N MET A 1 7.06 -14.90 -10.55
CA MET A 1 8.51 -15.25 -10.65
C MET A 1 8.78 -16.52 -9.87
N LYS A 2 9.84 -17.27 -10.18
CA LYS A 2 10.18 -18.46 -9.39
C LYS A 2 11.23 -18.02 -8.37
N HIS A 3 10.82 -17.86 -7.11
CA HIS A 3 11.73 -17.55 -6.01
C HIS A 3 12.38 -18.84 -5.51
N GLN A 4 13.65 -18.76 -5.09
CA GLN A 4 14.36 -19.94 -4.60
C GLN A 4 13.81 -20.43 -3.26
N GLU A 5 13.30 -19.51 -2.43
CA GLU A 5 12.72 -19.77 -1.13
C GLU A 5 11.43 -19.00 -0.96
N ILE A 6 10.43 -19.62 -0.37
CA ILE A 6 9.14 -19.00 -0.10
C ILE A 6 8.61 -19.44 1.26
N VAL A 7 8.03 -18.51 2.00
CA VAL A 7 7.21 -18.76 3.17
C VAL A 7 5.75 -18.45 2.84
N MET A 8 4.83 -19.38 3.10
CA MET A 8 3.42 -19.15 2.83
C MET A 8 2.74 -18.59 4.07
N ILE A 9 1.94 -17.55 3.89
CA ILE A 9 1.10 -16.98 4.94
C ILE A 9 -0.34 -17.31 4.61
N VAL A 10 -0.98 -18.09 5.50
CA VAL A 10 -2.40 -18.42 5.36
C VAL A 10 -3.21 -17.37 6.11
N ASP A 11 -4.05 -16.64 5.37
CA ASP A 11 -4.88 -15.56 5.89
C ASP A 11 -6.26 -16.08 6.32
N PHE A 12 -6.54 -15.94 7.61
CA PHE A 12 -7.84 -16.29 8.21
C PHE A 12 -8.79 -15.09 8.34
N GLY A 13 -8.53 -14.02 7.63
CA GLY A 13 -9.36 -12.79 7.61
C GLY A 13 -9.04 -11.80 8.73
N GLY A 14 -7.90 -11.93 9.37
CA GLY A 14 -7.40 -10.99 10.37
C GLY A 14 -6.80 -9.73 9.74
N GLN A 15 -6.71 -8.66 10.52
CA GLN A 15 -6.18 -7.37 10.05
C GLN A 15 -4.67 -7.39 9.75
N TYR A 16 -3.93 -8.36 10.28
CA TYR A 16 -2.46 -8.33 10.32
C TYR A 16 -1.77 -9.27 9.32
N ALA A 17 -2.50 -9.99 8.45
CA ALA A 17 -1.86 -10.90 7.47
C ALA A 17 -0.86 -10.17 6.56
N GLN A 18 -1.21 -8.98 6.07
CA GLN A 18 -0.29 -8.16 5.28
C GLN A 18 0.89 -7.64 6.10
N LEU A 19 0.69 -7.35 7.40
CA LEU A 19 1.78 -6.93 8.29
C LEU A 19 2.75 -8.07 8.56
N ILE A 20 2.26 -9.31 8.76
CA ILE A 20 3.11 -10.51 8.86
C ILE A 20 3.97 -10.64 7.61
N ALA A 21 3.37 -10.51 6.41
CA ALA A 21 4.10 -10.59 5.15
C ALA A 21 5.21 -9.53 5.04
N ARG A 22 4.93 -8.28 5.43
CA ARG A 22 5.93 -7.21 5.46
C ARG A 22 7.08 -7.55 6.40
N ARG A 23 6.79 -8.03 7.62
CA ARG A 23 7.84 -8.42 8.58
C ARG A 23 8.72 -9.56 8.08
N VAL A 24 8.13 -10.57 7.43
CA VAL A 24 8.89 -11.65 6.80
C VAL A 24 9.81 -11.12 5.71
N ARG A 25 9.33 -10.21 4.86
CA ARG A 25 10.14 -9.61 3.78
C ARG A 25 11.19 -8.64 4.30
N GLU A 26 10.91 -7.88 5.35
CA GLU A 26 11.91 -7.06 6.06
C GLU A 26 13.03 -7.92 6.65
N CYS A 27 12.76 -9.17 6.99
CA CYS A 27 13.80 -10.14 7.36
C CYS A 27 14.58 -10.70 6.15
N GLY A 28 14.27 -10.30 4.93
CA GLY A 28 14.96 -10.75 3.71
C GLY A 28 14.47 -12.09 3.16
N VAL A 29 13.27 -12.54 3.50
CA VAL A 29 12.65 -13.78 3.00
C VAL A 29 11.41 -13.44 2.18
N TYR A 30 11.29 -14.03 1.00
CA TYR A 30 10.08 -13.86 0.18
C TYR A 30 8.90 -14.65 0.77
N CYS A 31 7.71 -14.05 0.71
CA CYS A 31 6.48 -14.71 1.17
C CYS A 31 5.27 -14.34 0.30
N GLU A 32 4.29 -15.22 0.28
CA GLU A 32 2.98 -14.99 -0.34
C GLU A 32 1.85 -15.21 0.65
N ILE A 33 0.75 -14.49 0.46
CA ILE A 33 -0.48 -14.62 1.25
C ILE A 33 -1.48 -15.45 0.44
N LEU A 34 -2.01 -16.50 1.07
CA LEU A 34 -3.09 -17.32 0.52
C LEU A 34 -4.30 -17.30 1.47
N PRO A 35 -5.52 -17.30 0.93
CA PRO A 35 -6.71 -17.43 1.77
C PRO A 35 -6.81 -18.82 2.39
N TYR A 36 -7.38 -18.93 3.58
CA TYR A 36 -7.49 -20.16 4.40
C TYR A 36 -8.21 -21.32 3.70
N ASN A 37 -9.09 -21.05 2.74
CA ASN A 37 -9.87 -22.04 2.01
C ASN A 37 -9.11 -22.78 0.90
N LYS A 38 -7.81 -22.58 0.80
CA LYS A 38 -6.94 -23.31 -0.11
C LYS A 38 -6.65 -24.73 0.42
N SER A 39 -6.67 -25.71 -0.47
CA SER A 39 -6.29 -27.08 -0.13
C SER A 39 -4.80 -27.18 0.24
N ALA A 40 -4.44 -28.18 1.03
CA ALA A 40 -3.05 -28.49 1.36
C ALA A 40 -2.19 -28.61 0.09
N LYS A 41 -2.72 -29.23 -0.97
CA LYS A 41 -2.04 -29.36 -2.26
C LYS A 41 -1.72 -28.01 -2.89
N GLU A 42 -2.63 -27.05 -2.84
CA GLU A 42 -2.39 -25.69 -3.37
C GLU A 42 -1.37 -24.92 -2.54
N ILE A 43 -1.45 -25.01 -1.20
CA ILE A 43 -0.50 -24.36 -0.28
C ILE A 43 0.92 -24.92 -0.50
N LEU A 44 1.04 -26.23 -0.69
CA LEU A 44 2.32 -26.92 -0.84
C LEU A 44 2.86 -26.93 -2.28
N ALA A 45 2.08 -26.46 -3.26
CA ALA A 45 2.46 -26.49 -4.68
C ALA A 45 3.78 -25.74 -4.98
N GLN A 46 4.09 -24.71 -4.19
CA GLN A 46 5.31 -23.92 -4.33
C GLN A 46 6.48 -24.41 -3.45
N GLN A 47 6.31 -25.55 -2.78
CA GLN A 47 7.33 -26.14 -1.90
C GLN A 47 7.83 -25.16 -0.82
N PRO A 48 6.93 -24.59 0.01
CA PRO A 48 7.33 -23.60 0.98
C PRO A 48 8.30 -24.14 2.02
N LYS A 49 9.26 -23.31 2.43
CA LYS A 49 10.19 -23.57 3.53
C LYS A 49 9.49 -23.54 4.90
N GLY A 50 8.42 -22.76 5.02
CA GLY A 50 7.61 -22.62 6.22
C GLY A 50 6.22 -22.08 5.91
N ILE A 51 5.31 -22.26 6.86
CA ILE A 51 3.94 -21.75 6.77
C ILE A 51 3.64 -20.94 8.03
N ILE A 52 3.03 -19.76 7.87
CA ILE A 52 2.56 -18.92 8.98
C ILE A 52 1.04 -18.84 8.91
N PHE A 53 0.35 -19.21 9.97
CA PHE A 53 -1.09 -18.99 10.13
C PHE A 53 -1.33 -17.65 10.81
N SER A 54 -2.08 -16.78 10.17
CA SER A 54 -2.37 -15.43 10.68
C SER A 54 -3.37 -15.44 11.83
N GLY A 55 -3.59 -14.28 12.44
CA GLY A 55 -4.76 -14.02 13.26
C GLY A 55 -6.06 -14.03 12.44
N GLY A 56 -7.19 -14.07 13.13
CA GLY A 56 -8.53 -14.04 12.52
C GLY A 56 -9.52 -13.27 13.39
N PRO A 57 -10.64 -12.78 12.82
CA PRO A 57 -11.63 -11.98 13.54
C PRO A 57 -12.62 -12.82 14.35
N SER A 58 -12.63 -14.13 14.15
CA SER A 58 -13.65 -15.04 14.67
C SER A 58 -13.10 -15.96 15.77
N SER A 59 -13.98 -16.54 16.57
CA SER A 59 -13.64 -17.68 17.44
C SER A 59 -13.48 -18.94 16.59
N VAL A 60 -12.48 -19.77 16.89
CA VAL A 60 -12.32 -21.09 16.24
C VAL A 60 -13.48 -22.06 16.53
N ASN A 61 -14.33 -21.71 17.49
CA ASN A 61 -15.52 -22.48 17.88
C ASN A 61 -16.83 -21.92 17.27
N ALA A 62 -16.76 -20.85 16.48
CA ALA A 62 -17.92 -20.33 15.77
C ALA A 62 -18.40 -21.30 14.68
N GLU A 63 -19.69 -21.28 14.36
CA GLU A 63 -20.33 -22.19 13.37
C GLU A 63 -19.69 -22.10 11.96
N ASN A 64 -19.23 -20.90 11.58
CA ASN A 64 -18.59 -20.65 10.29
C ASN A 64 -17.12 -20.19 10.47
N ALA A 65 -16.43 -20.75 11.47
CA ALA A 65 -15.03 -20.42 11.69
C ALA A 65 -14.17 -20.79 10.47
N PRO A 66 -13.22 -19.93 10.06
CA PRO A 66 -12.26 -20.29 9.02
C PRO A 66 -11.45 -21.53 9.43
N GLU A 67 -11.49 -22.57 8.61
CA GLU A 67 -10.76 -23.82 8.84
C GLU A 67 -9.68 -24.01 7.78
N ILE A 68 -8.66 -24.79 8.13
CA ILE A 68 -7.57 -25.19 7.20
C ILE A 68 -7.72 -26.66 6.81
N ASP A 69 -7.29 -27.01 5.62
CA ASP A 69 -7.13 -28.42 5.23
C ASP A 69 -6.11 -29.12 6.17
N PRO A 70 -6.53 -30.08 6.99
CA PRO A 70 -5.67 -30.70 8.01
C PRO A 70 -4.46 -31.46 7.42
N ASP A 71 -4.45 -31.76 6.13
CA ASP A 71 -3.33 -32.40 5.48
C ASP A 71 -2.09 -31.51 5.40
N VAL A 72 -2.23 -30.19 5.64
CA VAL A 72 -1.10 -29.25 5.81
C VAL A 72 -0.18 -29.69 6.95
N PHE A 73 -0.74 -30.20 8.06
CA PHE A 73 0.04 -30.66 9.22
C PHE A 73 0.82 -31.96 8.97
N LYS A 74 0.54 -32.67 7.87
CA LYS A 74 1.23 -33.91 7.47
C LYS A 74 2.39 -33.67 6.51
N ALA A 75 2.57 -32.45 6.05
CA ALA A 75 3.52 -32.10 4.99
C ALA A 75 4.99 -32.07 5.44
N GLY A 76 5.27 -32.11 6.74
CA GLY A 76 6.63 -31.98 7.28
C GLY A 76 7.25 -30.59 7.15
N VAL A 77 6.45 -29.59 6.81
CA VAL A 77 6.86 -28.19 6.71
C VAL A 77 6.69 -27.52 8.08
N PRO A 78 7.65 -26.70 8.56
CA PRO A 78 7.50 -25.93 9.79
C PRO A 78 6.26 -25.01 9.75
N ILE A 79 5.54 -24.91 10.87
CA ILE A 79 4.34 -24.08 10.97
C ILE A 79 4.43 -23.15 12.19
N LEU A 80 4.14 -21.87 12.00
CA LEU A 80 3.96 -20.88 13.07
C LEU A 80 2.50 -20.42 13.10
N GLY A 81 1.78 -20.70 14.19
CA GLY A 81 0.42 -20.18 14.44
C GLY A 81 0.44 -18.90 15.26
N ILE A 82 -0.18 -17.84 14.76
CA ILE A 82 -0.29 -16.54 15.45
C ILE A 82 -1.75 -16.30 15.84
N CYS A 83 -2.03 -16.09 17.12
CA CYS A 83 -3.35 -15.77 17.68
C CYS A 83 -4.41 -16.79 17.25
N TYR A 84 -5.31 -16.46 16.32
CA TYR A 84 -6.27 -17.42 15.75
C TYR A 84 -5.57 -18.66 15.17
N GLY A 85 -4.43 -18.48 14.49
CA GLY A 85 -3.64 -19.59 13.95
C GLY A 85 -3.13 -20.55 15.01
N MET A 86 -2.78 -20.07 16.22
CA MET A 86 -2.46 -20.91 17.38
C MET A 86 -3.67 -21.72 17.84
N GLN A 87 -4.80 -21.05 17.98
CA GLN A 87 -6.04 -21.69 18.44
C GLN A 87 -6.54 -22.77 17.45
N LEU A 88 -6.48 -22.44 16.14
CA LEU A 88 -6.83 -23.39 15.08
C LEU A 88 -5.91 -24.60 15.07
N MET A 89 -4.60 -24.39 15.22
CA MET A 89 -3.62 -25.48 15.33
C MET A 89 -3.94 -26.37 16.53
N ALA A 90 -4.20 -25.79 17.71
CA ALA A 90 -4.55 -26.52 18.90
C ALA A 90 -5.81 -27.38 18.69
N LYS A 91 -6.89 -26.79 18.21
CA LYS A 91 -8.16 -27.48 17.94
C LYS A 91 -8.01 -28.59 16.92
N THR A 92 -7.35 -28.33 15.80
CA THR A 92 -7.19 -29.30 14.70
C THR A 92 -6.35 -30.51 15.11
N LEU A 93 -5.39 -30.32 16.02
CA LEU A 93 -4.50 -31.38 16.49
C LEU A 93 -4.98 -32.07 17.78
N GLY A 94 -6.21 -31.79 18.23
CA GLY A 94 -6.88 -32.48 19.33
C GLY A 94 -6.67 -31.84 20.71
N GLY A 95 -6.28 -30.59 20.78
CA GLY A 95 -6.32 -29.76 21.98
C GLY A 95 -7.68 -29.10 22.18
N GLU A 96 -7.83 -28.33 23.24
CA GLU A 96 -9.04 -27.58 23.57
C GLU A 96 -8.81 -26.07 23.56
N VAL A 97 -9.79 -25.36 23.00
CA VAL A 97 -9.85 -23.89 22.98
C VAL A 97 -11.17 -23.46 23.58
N SER A 98 -11.13 -22.60 24.59
CA SER A 98 -12.33 -22.11 25.23
C SER A 98 -12.23 -20.60 25.53
N LYS A 99 -13.39 -20.02 25.87
CA LYS A 99 -13.49 -18.63 26.27
C LYS A 99 -13.08 -18.50 27.73
N PRO A 100 -11.96 -17.78 28.04
CA PRO A 100 -11.55 -17.57 29.41
C PRO A 100 -12.51 -16.63 30.14
N GLU A 101 -12.48 -16.63 31.49
CA GLU A 101 -13.24 -15.67 32.30
C GLU A 101 -12.81 -14.21 32.03
N LYS A 102 -11.55 -14.00 31.70
CA LYS A 102 -10.96 -12.67 31.41
C LYS A 102 -10.35 -12.70 30.02
N HIS A 103 -10.64 -11.67 29.25
CA HIS A 103 -10.01 -11.42 27.95
C HIS A 103 -8.68 -10.67 28.14
N GLU A 104 -7.79 -10.78 27.17
CA GLU A 104 -6.49 -10.10 27.22
C GLU A 104 -6.31 -9.27 25.94
N TYR A 105 -6.25 -7.94 26.12
CA TYR A 105 -6.10 -6.97 25.03
C TYR A 105 -5.02 -5.95 25.39
N GLY A 106 -4.19 -5.61 24.41
CA GLY A 106 -3.17 -4.59 24.53
C GLY A 106 -1.84 -5.13 25.04
N HIS A 107 -1.10 -4.24 25.68
CA HIS A 107 0.24 -4.51 26.17
C HIS A 107 0.21 -5.43 27.41
N THR A 108 0.97 -6.53 27.34
CA THR A 108 1.01 -7.55 28.39
C THR A 108 2.44 -8.05 28.59
N ASP A 109 2.79 -8.37 29.84
CA ASP A 109 4.04 -9.05 30.18
C ASP A 109 3.96 -10.54 29.83
N PHE A 110 4.86 -11.01 28.99
CA PHE A 110 5.03 -12.41 28.60
C PHE A 110 6.24 -13.00 29.31
N TYR A 111 6.07 -14.18 29.85
CA TYR A 111 7.10 -14.94 30.56
C TYR A 111 7.41 -16.22 29.78
N ARG A 112 8.67 -16.39 29.41
CA ARG A 112 9.16 -17.55 28.70
C ARG A 112 9.25 -18.76 29.64
N ASN A 113 8.82 -19.94 29.15
CA ASN A 113 8.94 -21.22 29.85
C ASN A 113 9.94 -22.14 29.13
N GLY A 114 10.98 -22.55 29.80
CA GLY A 114 11.96 -23.48 29.24
C GLY A 114 12.74 -22.92 28.02
N SER A 115 13.22 -23.82 27.19
CA SER A 115 13.93 -23.50 25.95
C SER A 115 13.05 -23.86 24.76
N SER A 116 12.96 -22.95 23.80
CA SER A 116 12.33 -23.19 22.50
C SER A 116 13.12 -22.49 21.41
N ALA A 117 13.27 -23.11 20.26
CA ALA A 117 13.97 -22.52 19.14
C ALA A 117 13.36 -21.17 18.71
N LEU A 118 12.04 -21.00 18.85
CA LEU A 118 11.35 -19.75 18.52
C LEU A 118 11.81 -18.56 19.39
N PHE A 119 12.18 -18.83 20.64
CA PHE A 119 12.54 -17.83 21.64
C PHE A 119 14.06 -17.73 21.91
N GLU A 120 14.89 -18.23 21.02
CA GLU A 120 16.32 -18.05 21.13
C GLU A 120 16.70 -16.55 21.08
N GLY A 121 17.48 -16.08 22.05
CA GLY A 121 17.84 -14.66 22.17
C GLY A 121 16.74 -13.73 22.64
N VAL A 122 15.52 -14.21 22.92
CA VAL A 122 14.42 -13.46 23.50
C VAL A 122 14.57 -13.43 25.02
N SER A 123 14.28 -12.30 25.67
CA SER A 123 14.34 -12.11 27.11
C SER A 123 13.41 -13.08 27.87
N GLU A 124 13.77 -13.46 29.13
CA GLU A 124 12.89 -14.31 29.96
C GLU A 124 11.53 -13.64 30.22
N LYS A 125 11.53 -12.32 30.33
CA LYS A 125 10.33 -11.48 30.43
C LYS A 125 10.39 -10.40 29.36
N THR A 126 9.36 -10.31 28.52
CA THR A 126 9.24 -9.28 27.47
C THR A 126 7.80 -8.81 27.32
N ALA A 127 7.62 -7.62 26.75
CA ALA A 127 6.31 -7.10 26.44
C ALA A 127 5.80 -7.71 25.13
N VAL A 128 4.51 -8.04 25.11
CA VAL A 128 3.82 -8.53 23.90
C VAL A 128 2.48 -7.83 23.73
N TRP A 129 1.96 -7.87 22.50
CA TRP A 129 0.64 -7.33 22.19
C TRP A 129 -0.39 -8.45 22.09
N MET A 130 -1.34 -8.45 23.01
CA MET A 130 -2.46 -9.39 23.06
C MET A 130 -3.70 -8.80 22.39
N SER A 131 -4.46 -9.66 21.69
CA SER A 131 -5.75 -9.30 21.08
C SER A 131 -6.62 -10.54 20.88
N HIS A 132 -7.11 -11.14 21.97
CA HIS A 132 -7.88 -12.38 21.88
C HIS A 132 -9.02 -12.48 22.91
N GLY A 133 -10.08 -13.16 22.48
CA GLY A 133 -11.22 -13.52 23.36
C GLY A 133 -11.25 -14.99 23.76
N ASP A 134 -10.59 -15.86 22.98
CA ASP A 134 -10.46 -17.29 23.24
C ASP A 134 -9.00 -17.64 23.56
N ALA A 135 -8.76 -18.72 24.30
CA ALA A 135 -7.43 -19.19 24.66
C ALA A 135 -7.33 -20.73 24.60
N VAL A 136 -6.15 -21.25 24.37
CA VAL A 136 -5.85 -22.67 24.45
C VAL A 136 -5.86 -23.09 25.92
N THR A 137 -6.80 -23.95 26.28
CA THR A 137 -6.97 -24.50 27.65
C THR A 137 -6.35 -25.87 27.80
N GLU A 138 -6.29 -26.68 26.74
CA GLU A 138 -5.56 -27.94 26.70
C GLU A 138 -4.70 -28.01 25.44
N MET A 139 -3.41 -28.23 25.63
CA MET A 139 -2.47 -28.35 24.50
C MET A 139 -2.63 -29.71 23.81
N PRO A 140 -2.45 -29.76 22.47
CA PRO A 140 -2.43 -31.04 21.76
C PRO A 140 -1.30 -31.94 22.23
N ALA A 141 -1.45 -33.23 22.01
CA ALA A 141 -0.39 -34.23 22.29
C ALA A 141 0.91 -33.88 21.52
N GLY A 142 2.03 -33.92 22.23
CA GLY A 142 3.36 -33.58 21.69
C GLY A 142 3.79 -32.12 21.88
N PHE A 143 2.86 -31.21 22.22
CA PHE A 143 3.22 -29.83 22.51
C PHE A 143 3.67 -29.65 23.95
N GLY A 144 4.68 -28.81 24.12
CA GLY A 144 5.14 -28.30 25.40
C GLY A 144 4.80 -26.84 25.58
N LEU A 145 4.57 -26.40 26.82
CA LEU A 145 4.40 -25.00 27.18
C LEU A 145 5.73 -24.25 27.01
N THR A 146 5.73 -23.21 26.20
CA THR A 146 6.92 -22.37 25.95
C THR A 146 6.79 -20.92 26.44
N GLY A 147 5.59 -20.54 26.87
CA GLY A 147 5.41 -19.22 27.51
C GLY A 147 3.98 -18.98 27.99
N HIS A 148 3.86 -18.07 28.97
CA HIS A 148 2.59 -17.68 29.59
C HIS A 148 2.54 -16.17 29.87
N THR A 149 1.35 -15.69 30.19
CA THR A 149 1.12 -14.38 30.82
C THR A 149 0.41 -14.58 32.15
N ASP A 150 0.18 -13.51 32.90
CA ASP A 150 -0.59 -13.61 34.17
C ASP A 150 -2.05 -14.05 33.97
N LEU A 151 -2.61 -13.84 32.77
CA LEU A 151 -4.01 -14.17 32.44
C LEU A 151 -4.15 -15.35 31.47
N THR A 152 -3.14 -15.60 30.64
CA THR A 152 -3.15 -16.67 29.63
C THR A 152 -2.09 -17.72 29.96
N PRO A 153 -2.45 -18.83 30.63
CA PRO A 153 -1.51 -19.89 31.01
C PRO A 153 -0.78 -20.54 29.85
N THR A 154 -1.42 -20.61 28.66
CA THR A 154 -0.82 -21.11 27.43
C THR A 154 -0.75 -19.96 26.41
N ALA A 155 0.19 -19.04 26.61
CA ALA A 155 0.41 -17.92 25.68
C ALA A 155 1.37 -18.29 24.54
N ALA A 156 2.17 -19.36 24.70
CA ALA A 156 2.98 -19.94 23.65
C ALA A 156 3.18 -21.44 23.88
N MET A 157 3.19 -22.21 22.80
CA MET A 157 3.43 -23.66 22.82
C MET A 157 4.22 -24.11 21.58
N ALA A 158 4.94 -25.22 21.70
CA ALA A 158 5.69 -25.78 20.58
C ALA A 158 5.72 -27.31 20.61
N ASP A 159 5.72 -27.91 19.44
CA ASP A 159 6.17 -29.28 19.18
C ASP A 159 7.47 -29.20 18.36
N GLU A 160 8.59 -29.22 19.05
CA GLU A 160 9.92 -29.09 18.44
C GLU A 160 10.21 -30.24 17.45
N ALA A 161 9.68 -31.45 17.68
CA ALA A 161 9.90 -32.57 16.83
C ALA A 161 9.23 -32.47 15.47
N ARG A 162 8.00 -31.89 15.43
CA ARG A 162 7.26 -31.62 14.19
C ARG A 162 7.57 -30.24 13.63
N ARG A 163 8.30 -29.39 14.37
CA ARG A 163 8.58 -27.98 14.06
C ARG A 163 7.31 -27.14 13.97
N PHE A 164 6.37 -27.37 14.91
CA PHE A 164 5.15 -26.58 15.05
C PHE A 164 5.28 -25.64 16.24
N TYR A 165 5.10 -24.36 15.99
CA TYR A 165 5.21 -23.30 16.97
C TYR A 165 3.94 -22.47 16.97
N ALA A 166 3.55 -21.98 18.13
CA ALA A 166 2.34 -21.18 18.21
C ALA A 166 2.44 -20.15 19.33
N VAL A 167 1.96 -18.94 19.05
CA VAL A 167 1.91 -17.81 19.99
C VAL A 167 0.52 -17.17 19.97
N GLN A 168 0.00 -16.81 21.16
CA GLN A 168 -1.29 -16.15 21.29
C GLN A 168 -1.22 -14.66 20.98
N PHE A 169 -0.08 -14.04 21.16
CA PHE A 169 0.21 -12.65 20.88
C PHE A 169 0.63 -12.42 19.43
N HIS A 170 0.79 -11.15 19.07
CA HIS A 170 1.15 -10.71 17.72
C HIS A 170 2.64 -10.30 17.68
N PRO A 171 3.55 -11.15 17.17
CA PRO A 171 4.97 -10.81 17.04
C PRO A 171 5.23 -9.80 15.92
N GLU A 172 4.30 -9.65 14.97
CA GLU A 172 4.43 -8.78 13.81
C GLU A 172 4.22 -7.29 14.12
N VAL A 173 3.58 -6.95 15.23
CA VAL A 173 3.28 -5.55 15.57
C VAL A 173 4.42 -4.87 16.31
N VAL A 174 4.53 -3.55 16.17
CA VAL A 174 5.58 -2.73 16.82
C VAL A 174 5.52 -2.77 18.35
N HIS A 175 4.37 -3.10 18.91
CA HIS A 175 4.15 -3.21 20.36
C HIS A 175 4.66 -4.52 20.97
N THR A 176 5.21 -5.42 20.16
CA THR A 176 5.98 -6.60 20.58
C THR A 176 7.44 -6.36 20.23
N PRO A 177 8.26 -5.75 21.12
CA PRO A 177 9.60 -5.26 20.77
C PRO A 177 10.55 -6.35 20.27
N GLU A 178 10.46 -7.58 20.80
CA GLU A 178 11.30 -8.71 20.40
C GLU A 178 10.65 -9.60 19.33
N GLY A 179 9.49 -9.19 18.77
CA GLY A 179 8.76 -9.95 17.76
C GLY A 179 9.56 -10.21 16.48
N THR A 180 10.39 -9.24 16.06
CA THR A 180 11.29 -9.44 14.92
C THR A 180 12.32 -10.54 15.19
N THR A 181 12.82 -10.68 16.39
CA THR A 181 13.74 -11.77 16.78
C THR A 181 13.03 -13.11 16.68
N MET A 182 11.81 -13.22 17.19
CA MET A 182 10.99 -14.44 17.09
C MET A 182 10.73 -14.84 15.65
N LEU A 183 10.37 -13.87 14.77
CA LEU A 183 10.18 -14.13 13.35
C LEU A 183 11.47 -14.54 12.64
N LYS A 184 12.61 -13.93 12.97
CA LYS A 184 13.91 -14.36 12.46
C LYS A 184 14.28 -15.79 12.89
N ASN A 185 14.01 -16.15 14.13
CA ASN A 185 14.25 -17.52 14.61
C ASN A 185 13.38 -18.51 13.81
N PHE A 186 12.10 -18.21 13.59
CA PHE A 186 11.25 -19.04 12.76
C PHE A 186 11.79 -19.18 11.34
N LEU A 187 12.15 -18.07 10.70
CA LEU A 187 12.60 -18.05 9.31
C LEU A 187 13.96 -18.74 9.12
N PHE A 188 14.96 -18.39 9.93
CA PHE A 188 16.35 -18.79 9.69
C PHE A 188 16.75 -20.04 10.46
N HIS A 189 16.29 -20.23 11.70
CA HIS A 189 16.68 -21.37 12.52
C HIS A 189 15.72 -22.57 12.32
N ILE A 190 14.41 -22.30 12.19
CA ILE A 190 13.38 -23.37 12.12
C ILE A 190 13.08 -23.74 10.67
N CYS A 191 12.85 -22.76 9.78
CA CYS A 191 12.57 -22.99 8.37
C CYS A 191 13.84 -23.13 7.52
N GLU A 192 15.02 -22.84 8.09
CA GLU A 192 16.31 -22.93 7.39
C GLU A 192 16.34 -22.11 6.10
N CYS A 193 15.70 -20.91 6.12
CA CYS A 193 15.81 -19.97 5.02
C CYS A 193 17.20 -19.35 4.99
N GLU A 194 17.75 -19.15 3.81
CA GLU A 194 19.03 -18.47 3.60
C GLU A 194 18.84 -16.96 3.46
N GLY A 195 17.64 -16.53 3.08
CA GLY A 195 17.32 -15.15 2.77
C GLY A 195 17.65 -14.79 1.32
N GLY A 196 17.80 -13.49 1.06
CA GLY A 196 18.13 -13.02 -0.28
C GLY A 196 17.02 -12.23 -0.96
N TRP A 197 15.87 -12.08 -0.32
CA TRP A 197 14.86 -11.13 -0.77
C TRP A 197 15.37 -9.71 -0.54
N SER A 198 15.75 -9.04 -1.63
CA SER A 198 16.19 -7.65 -1.64
C SER A 198 15.83 -7.02 -2.97
N MET A 199 15.69 -5.69 -3.00
CA MET A 199 15.33 -5.01 -4.23
C MET A 199 16.43 -5.11 -5.30
N GLY A 200 17.70 -5.21 -4.91
CA GLY A 200 18.80 -5.46 -5.86
C GLY A 200 18.68 -6.81 -6.58
N ASN A 201 18.40 -7.87 -5.85
CA ASN A 201 18.15 -9.19 -6.42
C ASN A 201 16.86 -9.21 -7.25
N TYR A 202 15.82 -8.53 -6.77
CA TYR A 202 14.57 -8.40 -7.51
C TYR A 202 14.75 -7.74 -8.87
N ILE A 203 15.53 -6.65 -8.96
CA ILE A 203 15.84 -5.97 -10.23
C ILE A 203 16.40 -6.96 -11.24
N ASN A 204 17.38 -7.76 -10.84
CA ASN A 204 18.06 -8.70 -11.77
C ASN A 204 17.07 -9.75 -12.29
N ILE A 205 16.30 -10.37 -11.39
CA ILE A 205 15.30 -11.38 -11.74
C ILE A 205 14.19 -10.78 -12.62
N ALA A 206 13.69 -9.60 -12.26
CA ALA A 206 12.64 -8.94 -13.03
C ALA A 206 13.10 -8.54 -14.43
N VAL A 207 14.32 -8.04 -14.57
CA VAL A 207 14.92 -7.68 -15.87
C VAL A 207 15.03 -8.91 -16.79
N GLU A 208 15.48 -10.05 -16.28
CA GLU A 208 15.58 -11.29 -17.07
C GLU A 208 14.18 -11.78 -17.50
N ASN A 209 13.23 -11.83 -16.58
CA ASN A 209 11.85 -12.26 -16.87
C ASN A 209 11.16 -11.35 -17.90
N ILE A 210 11.36 -10.02 -17.80
CA ILE A 210 10.79 -9.07 -18.74
C ILE A 210 11.39 -9.29 -20.13
N ARG A 211 12.72 -9.45 -20.24
CA ARG A 211 13.41 -9.71 -21.53
C ARG A 211 12.90 -10.99 -22.19
N GLU A 212 12.79 -12.07 -21.41
CA GLU A 212 12.29 -13.34 -21.91
C GLU A 212 10.84 -13.23 -22.42
N LYS A 213 9.97 -12.55 -21.64
CA LYS A 213 8.56 -12.38 -21.97
C LYS A 213 8.34 -11.49 -23.20
N VAL A 214 9.07 -10.40 -23.32
CA VAL A 214 8.92 -9.40 -24.38
C VAL A 214 9.55 -9.89 -25.69
N GLY A 215 10.72 -10.51 -25.64
CA GLY A 215 11.45 -10.89 -26.85
C GLY A 215 11.76 -9.67 -27.73
N ASN A 216 11.34 -9.72 -28.99
CA ASN A 216 11.58 -8.65 -29.97
C ASN A 216 10.39 -7.68 -30.15
N HIS A 217 9.33 -7.79 -29.33
CA HIS A 217 8.14 -6.96 -29.49
C HIS A 217 8.25 -5.62 -28.75
N ASN A 218 7.48 -4.65 -29.21
CA ASN A 218 7.37 -3.36 -28.58
C ASN A 218 6.40 -3.39 -27.39
N VAL A 219 6.68 -2.52 -26.44
CA VAL A 219 5.95 -2.37 -25.17
C VAL A 219 5.50 -0.91 -25.02
N ILE A 220 4.28 -0.69 -24.56
CA ILE A 220 3.76 0.63 -24.21
C ILE A 220 3.54 0.76 -22.70
N CYS A 221 3.78 1.94 -22.15
CA CYS A 221 3.52 2.27 -20.76
C CYS A 221 2.75 3.58 -20.65
N ALA A 222 1.62 3.56 -19.95
CA ALA A 222 0.95 4.80 -19.54
C ALA A 222 1.68 5.37 -18.31
N LEU A 223 2.35 6.49 -18.48
CA LEU A 223 3.09 7.16 -17.42
C LEU A 223 2.21 8.24 -16.79
N SER A 224 1.74 8.00 -15.57
CA SER A 224 0.90 8.95 -14.84
C SER A 224 1.69 9.96 -14.00
N GLY A 225 3.02 9.83 -13.94
CA GLY A 225 3.88 10.60 -13.03
C GLY A 225 3.80 10.14 -11.56
N GLY A 226 2.94 9.17 -11.21
CA GLY A 226 2.93 8.53 -9.89
C GLY A 226 4.11 7.58 -9.69
N VAL A 227 4.46 7.29 -8.42
CA VAL A 227 5.64 6.46 -8.11
C VAL A 227 5.56 5.07 -8.77
N ASP A 228 4.40 4.41 -8.78
CA ASP A 228 4.26 3.04 -9.30
C ASP A 228 4.50 2.98 -10.80
N SER A 229 3.83 3.85 -11.58
CA SER A 229 4.04 3.93 -13.03
C SER A 229 5.48 4.31 -13.37
N SER A 230 6.10 5.19 -12.58
CA SER A 230 7.49 5.63 -12.77
C SER A 230 8.48 4.49 -12.53
N VAL A 231 8.34 3.77 -11.42
CA VAL A 231 9.22 2.64 -11.09
C VAL A 231 9.04 1.50 -12.09
N ALA A 232 7.79 1.18 -12.46
CA ALA A 232 7.49 0.16 -13.48
C ALA A 232 8.13 0.51 -14.83
N ALA A 233 7.99 1.77 -15.29
CA ALA A 233 8.55 2.23 -16.55
C ALA A 233 10.08 2.15 -16.56
N VAL A 234 10.76 2.63 -15.50
CA VAL A 234 12.24 2.58 -15.42
C VAL A 234 12.76 1.15 -15.34
N LEU A 235 12.07 0.25 -14.59
CA LEU A 235 12.45 -1.15 -14.51
C LEU A 235 12.31 -1.86 -15.87
N VAL A 236 11.21 -1.61 -16.59
CA VAL A 236 11.00 -2.16 -17.93
C VAL A 236 11.99 -1.57 -18.92
N HIS A 237 12.27 -0.26 -18.88
CA HIS A 237 13.28 0.37 -19.72
C HIS A 237 14.67 -0.21 -19.47
N LYS A 238 15.04 -0.47 -18.22
CA LYS A 238 16.30 -1.17 -17.88
C LYS A 238 16.38 -2.57 -18.50
N ALA A 239 15.25 -3.24 -18.67
CA ALA A 239 15.20 -4.58 -19.27
C ALA A 239 15.30 -4.55 -20.79
N ILE A 240 14.56 -3.68 -21.49
CA ILE A 240 14.33 -3.74 -22.93
C ILE A 240 14.69 -2.46 -23.70
N GLY A 241 15.13 -1.40 -23.01
CA GLY A 241 15.58 -0.15 -23.66
C GLY A 241 14.52 0.47 -24.57
N ASP A 242 14.90 0.75 -25.80
CA ASP A 242 14.11 1.47 -26.80
C ASP A 242 12.84 0.74 -27.30
N GLN A 243 12.67 -0.56 -26.95
CA GLN A 243 11.43 -1.27 -27.22
C GLN A 243 10.26 -0.74 -26.37
N LEU A 244 10.55 -0.01 -25.27
CA LEU A 244 9.54 0.65 -24.45
C LEU A 244 9.27 2.05 -24.99
N THR A 245 7.97 2.34 -25.26
CA THR A 245 7.47 3.69 -25.48
C THR A 245 6.56 4.08 -24.29
N CYS A 246 6.94 5.13 -23.58
CA CYS A 246 6.07 5.72 -22.55
C CYS A 246 5.17 6.79 -23.17
N VAL A 247 3.91 6.81 -22.75
CA VAL A 247 2.94 7.84 -23.13
C VAL A 247 2.52 8.58 -21.87
N PHE A 248 2.75 9.87 -21.87
CA PHE A 248 2.34 10.78 -20.80
C PHE A 248 1.26 11.71 -21.33
N VAL A 249 0.05 11.60 -20.76
CA VAL A 249 -1.09 12.46 -21.10
C VAL A 249 -1.20 13.53 -20.03
N ASP A 250 -0.92 14.79 -20.40
CA ASP A 250 -1.21 15.94 -19.57
C ASP A 250 -2.67 16.37 -19.77
N HIS A 251 -3.52 15.99 -18.84
CA HIS A 251 -4.95 16.35 -18.84
C HIS A 251 -5.21 17.79 -18.32
N GLY A 252 -4.17 18.54 -17.99
CA GLY A 252 -4.30 19.92 -17.52
C GLY A 252 -4.66 20.09 -16.04
N PHE A 253 -4.85 19.04 -15.25
CA PHE A 253 -5.16 19.12 -13.81
C PHE A 253 -4.00 18.68 -12.92
N LEU A 254 -2.80 18.65 -13.46
CA LEU A 254 -1.58 18.39 -12.72
C LEU A 254 -1.21 19.59 -11.83
N ARG A 255 -0.36 19.33 -10.84
CA ARG A 255 0.22 20.38 -9.98
C ARG A 255 1.12 21.32 -10.78
N LEU A 256 1.45 22.45 -10.20
CA LEU A 256 2.35 23.42 -10.81
C LEU A 256 3.74 22.78 -11.07
N GLY A 257 4.23 22.84 -12.32
CA GLY A 257 5.54 22.33 -12.73
C GLY A 257 5.64 20.80 -12.83
N GLU A 258 4.55 20.08 -12.62
CA GLU A 258 4.59 18.62 -12.56
C GLU A 258 4.77 17.98 -13.94
N ALA A 259 4.10 18.50 -14.97
CA ALA A 259 4.25 17.98 -16.33
C ALA A 259 5.69 18.13 -16.83
N GLU A 260 6.29 19.30 -16.63
CA GLU A 260 7.68 19.58 -16.99
C GLU A 260 8.64 18.68 -16.23
N GLN A 261 8.42 18.45 -14.94
CA GLN A 261 9.23 17.55 -14.12
C GLN A 261 9.19 16.11 -14.65
N VAL A 262 8.00 15.61 -15.02
CA VAL A 262 7.85 14.27 -15.58
C VAL A 262 8.62 14.18 -16.90
N VAL A 263 8.42 15.12 -17.82
CA VAL A 263 9.11 15.12 -19.12
C VAL A 263 10.62 15.17 -18.92
N ASP A 264 11.13 16.10 -18.10
CA ASP A 264 12.58 16.21 -17.83
C ASP A 264 13.17 14.93 -17.23
N THR A 265 12.48 14.35 -16.24
CA THR A 265 12.95 13.13 -15.58
C THR A 265 13.11 11.98 -16.55
N PHE A 266 12.07 11.68 -17.33
CA PHE A 266 12.07 10.48 -18.17
C PHE A 266 12.80 10.68 -19.48
N THR A 267 12.78 11.88 -20.07
CA THR A 267 13.49 12.15 -21.32
C THR A 267 14.97 12.43 -21.10
N ASN A 268 15.31 13.33 -20.18
CA ASN A 268 16.68 13.80 -20.02
C ASN A 268 17.50 12.97 -19.02
N LYS A 269 16.94 12.58 -17.87
CA LYS A 269 17.69 11.81 -16.86
C LYS A 269 17.76 10.32 -17.21
N PHE A 270 16.65 9.73 -17.69
CA PHE A 270 16.59 8.31 -18.02
C PHE A 270 16.72 8.00 -19.50
N ASN A 271 16.75 9.00 -20.39
CA ASN A 271 16.83 8.84 -21.85
C ASN A 271 15.79 7.86 -22.41
N MET A 272 14.57 7.94 -21.92
CA MET A 272 13.46 7.07 -22.32
C MET A 272 12.70 7.68 -23.49
N LYS A 273 12.15 6.82 -24.34
CA LYS A 273 11.24 7.24 -25.42
C LYS A 273 9.89 7.64 -24.82
N LEU A 274 9.66 8.95 -24.71
CA LEU A 274 8.46 9.54 -24.13
C LEU A 274 7.65 10.28 -25.19
N VAL A 275 6.38 9.91 -25.34
CA VAL A 275 5.37 10.67 -26.09
C VAL A 275 4.58 11.50 -25.07
N HIS A 276 4.75 12.81 -25.13
CA HIS A 276 4.01 13.76 -24.29
C HIS A 276 2.83 14.33 -25.08
N ILE A 277 1.62 14.18 -24.56
CA ILE A 277 0.36 14.66 -25.16
C ILE A 277 -0.19 15.75 -24.25
N ASP A 278 -0.13 17.03 -24.69
CA ASP A 278 -0.86 18.11 -24.04
C ASP A 278 -2.33 18.08 -24.49
N ALA A 279 -3.18 17.48 -23.68
CA ALA A 279 -4.62 17.42 -23.87
C ALA A 279 -5.40 18.38 -22.95
N SER A 280 -4.70 19.31 -22.29
CA SER A 280 -5.24 20.18 -21.24
C SER A 280 -6.48 20.95 -21.65
N LYS A 281 -6.51 21.52 -22.86
CA LYS A 281 -7.65 22.27 -23.39
C LYS A 281 -8.85 21.37 -23.66
N HIS A 282 -8.59 20.18 -24.16
CA HIS A 282 -9.62 19.19 -24.45
C HIS A 282 -10.31 18.70 -23.16
N PHE A 283 -9.54 18.26 -22.18
CA PHE A 283 -10.10 17.85 -20.88
C PHE A 283 -10.85 18.97 -20.18
N MET A 284 -10.33 20.20 -20.24
CA MET A 284 -11.03 21.37 -19.68
C MET A 284 -12.40 21.58 -20.33
N SER A 285 -12.50 21.44 -21.67
CA SER A 285 -13.77 21.59 -22.39
C SER A 285 -14.81 20.52 -22.03
N LEU A 286 -14.36 19.27 -21.75
CA LEU A 286 -15.25 18.18 -21.34
C LEU A 286 -15.83 18.36 -19.94
N LEU A 287 -15.19 19.17 -19.11
CA LEU A 287 -15.59 19.44 -17.72
C LEU A 287 -16.30 20.77 -17.53
N GLU A 288 -16.57 21.51 -18.62
CA GLU A 288 -17.30 22.76 -18.53
C GLU A 288 -18.70 22.53 -17.92
N GLY A 289 -19.00 23.22 -16.81
CA GLY A 289 -20.26 23.10 -16.07
C GLY A 289 -20.44 21.79 -15.30
N VAL A 290 -19.45 20.88 -15.26
CA VAL A 290 -19.52 19.65 -14.51
C VAL A 290 -19.11 19.90 -13.05
N THR A 291 -20.07 19.75 -12.14
CA THR A 291 -19.89 20.00 -10.70
C THR A 291 -19.91 18.74 -9.85
N GLU A 292 -20.44 17.63 -10.37
CA GLU A 292 -20.61 16.39 -9.62
C GLU A 292 -19.29 15.59 -9.63
N PRO A 293 -18.76 15.19 -8.44
CA PRO A 293 -17.45 14.54 -8.31
C PRO A 293 -17.28 13.27 -9.12
N GLU A 294 -18.26 12.37 -9.05
CA GLU A 294 -18.20 11.10 -9.79
C GLU A 294 -18.25 11.30 -11.32
N LYS A 295 -18.96 12.32 -11.77
CA LYS A 295 -18.99 12.67 -13.19
C LYS A 295 -17.63 13.21 -13.64
N LYS A 296 -16.98 14.08 -12.84
CA LYS A 296 -15.60 14.52 -13.12
C LYS A 296 -14.64 13.33 -13.24
N ARG A 297 -14.65 12.42 -12.27
CA ARG A 297 -13.81 11.22 -12.23
C ARG A 297 -14.01 10.33 -13.47
N LYS A 298 -15.26 10.02 -13.80
CA LYS A 298 -15.62 9.18 -14.95
C LYS A 298 -15.24 9.81 -16.28
N THR A 299 -15.49 11.12 -16.44
CA THR A 299 -15.16 11.85 -17.68
C THR A 299 -13.65 11.87 -17.89
N ILE A 300 -12.87 12.25 -16.85
CA ILE A 300 -11.41 12.28 -16.96
C ILE A 300 -10.84 10.88 -17.19
N GLY A 301 -11.32 9.89 -16.46
CA GLY A 301 -10.85 8.51 -16.62
C GLY A 301 -11.12 7.92 -17.99
N ALA A 302 -12.32 8.12 -18.52
CA ALA A 302 -12.70 7.63 -19.86
C ALA A 302 -11.89 8.30 -20.96
N GLU A 303 -11.73 9.63 -20.88
CA GLU A 303 -10.98 10.39 -21.88
C GLU A 303 -9.48 10.12 -21.83
N PHE A 304 -8.93 9.90 -20.62
CA PHE A 304 -7.54 9.48 -20.49
C PHE A 304 -7.27 8.16 -21.23
N ILE A 305 -8.17 7.18 -21.07
CA ILE A 305 -8.06 5.88 -21.74
C ILE A 305 -8.19 6.06 -23.27
N HIS A 306 -9.14 6.88 -23.72
CA HIS A 306 -9.35 7.16 -25.14
C HIS A 306 -8.10 7.79 -25.77
N THR A 307 -7.58 8.87 -25.18
CA THR A 307 -6.37 9.57 -25.65
C THR A 307 -5.15 8.63 -25.67
N PHE A 308 -4.99 7.79 -24.64
CA PHE A 308 -3.93 6.79 -24.58
C PHE A 308 -4.07 5.75 -25.69
N GLN A 309 -5.29 5.28 -25.95
CA GLN A 309 -5.57 4.28 -26.99
C GLN A 309 -5.31 4.81 -28.40
N GLU A 310 -5.68 6.06 -28.67
CA GLU A 310 -5.38 6.70 -29.95
C GLU A 310 -3.87 6.73 -30.22
N GLU A 311 -3.06 7.01 -29.18
CA GLU A 311 -1.61 7.03 -29.33
C GLU A 311 -1.04 5.63 -29.48
N ALA A 312 -1.55 4.67 -28.69
CA ALA A 312 -1.14 3.27 -28.77
C ALA A 312 -1.37 2.68 -30.17
N ASN A 313 -2.46 3.08 -30.83
CA ASN A 313 -2.81 2.62 -32.19
C ASN A 313 -1.88 3.16 -33.29
N LYS A 314 -1.11 4.23 -33.03
CA LYS A 314 -0.12 4.78 -33.96
C LYS A 314 1.22 4.02 -33.93
N LEU A 315 1.44 3.22 -32.89
CA LEU A 315 2.67 2.48 -32.71
C LEU A 315 2.57 1.09 -33.36
N GLU A 316 3.63 0.71 -34.08
CA GLU A 316 3.71 -0.59 -34.74
C GLU A 316 4.23 -1.69 -33.82
N ASP A 317 3.72 -2.92 -33.99
CA ASP A 317 4.13 -4.16 -33.28
C ASP A 317 4.10 -4.07 -31.75
N VAL A 318 3.18 -3.28 -31.18
CA VAL A 318 2.99 -3.23 -29.73
C VAL A 318 2.15 -4.42 -29.29
N LYS A 319 2.73 -5.31 -28.47
CA LYS A 319 2.03 -6.49 -27.92
C LYS A 319 1.79 -6.41 -26.43
N PHE A 320 2.52 -5.56 -25.72
CA PHE A 320 2.50 -5.53 -24.26
C PHE A 320 2.19 -4.13 -23.72
N LEU A 321 1.42 -4.11 -22.64
CA LEU A 321 1.13 -2.92 -21.84
C LEU A 321 1.74 -3.09 -20.43
N VAL A 322 2.50 -2.11 -19.99
CA VAL A 322 3.02 -2.06 -18.61
C VAL A 322 1.94 -1.55 -17.68
N GLN A 323 1.75 -2.26 -16.58
CA GLN A 323 0.82 -1.90 -15.51
C GLN A 323 1.52 -1.92 -14.16
N GLY A 324 1.31 -0.88 -13.35
CA GLY A 324 1.89 -0.73 -12.02
C GLY A 324 1.07 -1.38 -10.90
N THR A 325 0.52 -2.59 -11.13
CA THR A 325 -0.22 -3.36 -10.13
C THR A 325 0.70 -3.72 -8.98
N LEU A 326 0.24 -3.54 -7.74
CA LEU A 326 0.96 -3.88 -6.51
C LEU A 326 0.44 -5.16 -5.87
N TYR A 327 1.23 -5.74 -4.96
CA TYR A 327 0.85 -6.97 -4.26
C TYR A 327 -0.46 -6.85 -3.45
N PRO A 328 -0.73 -5.78 -2.69
CA PRO A 328 -2.01 -5.60 -2.02
C PRO A 328 -3.21 -5.61 -2.97
N ASP A 329 -3.08 -5.03 -4.18
CA ASP A 329 -4.14 -5.03 -5.19
C ASP A 329 -4.49 -6.46 -5.65
N VAL A 330 -3.47 -7.34 -5.73
CA VAL A 330 -3.64 -8.75 -6.10
C VAL A 330 -4.34 -9.53 -5.00
N VAL A 331 -3.91 -9.36 -3.75
CA VAL A 331 -4.49 -10.07 -2.58
C VAL A 331 -5.96 -9.68 -2.41
N GLU A 332 -6.28 -8.39 -2.47
CA GLU A 332 -7.64 -7.89 -2.31
C GLU A 332 -8.56 -8.31 -3.47
N SER A 333 -8.07 -8.38 -4.71
CA SER A 333 -8.87 -8.84 -5.85
C SER A 333 -9.23 -10.33 -5.81
N GLY A 334 -8.51 -11.13 -5.02
CA GLY A 334 -8.77 -12.55 -4.80
C GLY A 334 -9.84 -12.86 -3.75
N THR A 335 -10.34 -11.87 -3.00
CA THR A 335 -11.38 -12.05 -1.99
C THR A 335 -12.77 -11.83 -2.58
N ALA A 336 -13.74 -12.70 -2.23
CA ALA A 336 -15.11 -12.68 -2.75
C ALA A 336 -15.89 -11.37 -2.47
N THR A 337 -15.45 -10.57 -1.51
CA THR A 337 -16.02 -9.27 -1.12
C THR A 337 -15.44 -8.07 -1.88
N ALA A 338 -14.30 -8.22 -2.54
CA ALA A 338 -13.57 -7.11 -3.17
C ALA A 338 -14.05 -6.79 -4.60
N SER A 339 -14.83 -7.66 -5.23
CA SER A 339 -15.30 -7.45 -6.61
C SER A 339 -16.19 -6.21 -6.80
N THR A 340 -16.69 -5.62 -5.72
CA THR A 340 -17.63 -4.47 -5.76
C THR A 340 -16.96 -3.12 -5.42
N ILE A 341 -15.77 -3.10 -4.83
CA ILE A 341 -15.18 -1.86 -4.27
C ILE A 341 -14.07 -1.27 -5.13
N LYS A 342 -13.40 -2.04 -5.98
CA LYS A 342 -12.22 -1.57 -6.75
C LYS A 342 -12.39 -1.53 -8.28
N SER A 343 -13.51 -1.02 -8.77
CA SER A 343 -13.61 -0.61 -10.19
C SER A 343 -12.74 0.60 -10.54
N HIS A 344 -12.03 1.20 -9.57
CA HIS A 344 -11.36 2.50 -9.74
C HIS A 344 -9.83 2.44 -9.83
N HIS A 345 -9.19 1.31 -9.54
CA HIS A 345 -7.73 1.30 -9.45
C HIS A 345 -7.00 0.47 -10.51
N ASN A 346 -7.62 -0.52 -11.17
CA ASN A 346 -6.93 -1.19 -12.28
C ASN A 346 -7.86 -2.12 -13.09
N VAL A 347 -7.55 -2.28 -14.39
CA VAL A 347 -8.00 -3.34 -15.32
C VAL A 347 -9.46 -3.26 -15.79
N GLY A 348 -10.40 -2.71 -15.00
CA GLY A 348 -11.78 -2.57 -15.46
C GLY A 348 -12.03 -1.43 -16.48
N GLY A 349 -11.02 -0.57 -16.71
CA GLY A 349 -11.12 0.59 -17.59
C GLY A 349 -10.56 0.41 -19.00
N LEU A 350 -9.75 -0.62 -19.24
CA LEU A 350 -9.23 -0.86 -20.58
C LEU A 350 -10.36 -1.40 -21.48
N PRO A 351 -10.52 -0.86 -22.69
CA PRO A 351 -11.50 -1.38 -23.65
C PRO A 351 -11.27 -2.87 -23.92
N LYS A 352 -12.36 -3.64 -24.00
CA LYS A 352 -12.31 -5.09 -24.28
C LYS A 352 -11.63 -5.45 -25.60
N ASP A 353 -11.46 -4.46 -26.47
CA ASP A 353 -10.86 -4.59 -27.79
C ASP A 353 -9.33 -4.41 -27.78
N MET A 354 -8.72 -3.96 -26.67
CA MET A 354 -7.28 -3.90 -26.52
C MET A 354 -6.69 -5.30 -26.29
N LYS A 355 -5.99 -5.81 -27.28
CA LYS A 355 -5.37 -7.15 -27.28
C LYS A 355 -3.93 -7.14 -26.73
N PHE A 356 -3.62 -6.32 -25.72
CA PHE A 356 -2.29 -6.32 -25.12
C PHE A 356 -2.17 -7.39 -24.04
N SER A 357 -1.03 -8.07 -24.01
CA SER A 357 -0.61 -8.84 -22.83
C SER A 357 -0.03 -7.90 -21.80
N LEU A 358 -0.33 -8.13 -20.50
CA LEU A 358 0.14 -7.27 -19.44
C LEU A 358 1.57 -7.63 -19.01
N ILE A 359 2.36 -6.60 -18.72
CA ILE A 359 3.62 -6.68 -17.96
C ILE A 359 3.37 -5.97 -16.64
N GLU A 360 3.35 -6.71 -15.54
CA GLU A 360 3.08 -6.22 -14.18
C GLU A 360 4.36 -6.40 -13.32
N PRO A 361 5.36 -5.54 -13.49
CA PRO A 361 6.66 -5.76 -12.89
C PRO A 361 6.70 -5.49 -11.37
N LEU A 362 5.63 -4.96 -10.80
CA LEU A 362 5.53 -4.63 -9.38
C LEU A 362 4.52 -5.51 -8.62
N ARG A 363 3.94 -6.50 -9.31
CA ARG A 363 2.83 -7.33 -8.82
C ARG A 363 3.12 -8.08 -7.50
N GLU A 364 4.39 -8.33 -7.24
CA GLU A 364 4.84 -9.04 -6.04
C GLU A 364 5.32 -8.11 -4.94
N LEU A 365 5.25 -6.78 -5.13
CA LEU A 365 5.85 -5.80 -4.22
C LEU A 365 4.81 -5.03 -3.42
N PHE A 366 5.13 -4.78 -2.15
CA PHE A 366 4.46 -3.78 -1.34
C PHE A 366 4.90 -2.37 -1.73
N LYS A 367 4.14 -1.35 -1.32
CA LYS A 367 4.40 0.05 -1.68
C LYS A 367 5.76 0.59 -1.19
N ASP A 368 6.18 0.17 -0.01
CA ASP A 368 7.49 0.50 0.56
C ASP A 368 8.64 -0.16 -0.21
N GLU A 369 8.47 -1.42 -0.64
CA GLU A 369 9.41 -2.11 -1.51
C GLU A 369 9.52 -1.44 -2.90
N VAL A 370 8.38 -0.97 -3.45
CA VAL A 370 8.39 -0.21 -4.71
C VAL A 370 9.19 1.10 -4.58
N ARG A 371 9.05 1.81 -3.47
CA ARG A 371 9.85 3.02 -3.22
C ARG A 371 11.34 2.70 -3.13
N GLU A 372 11.69 1.65 -2.40
CA GLU A 372 13.08 1.21 -2.29
C GLU A 372 13.64 0.77 -3.65
N LEU A 373 12.84 0.02 -4.44
CA LEU A 373 13.16 -0.34 -5.81
C LEU A 373 13.41 0.90 -6.67
N GLY A 374 12.58 1.93 -6.53
CA GLY A 374 12.75 3.21 -7.23
C GLY A 374 14.07 3.91 -6.92
N ARG A 375 14.48 3.93 -5.63
CA ARG A 375 15.77 4.48 -5.21
C ARG A 375 16.94 3.72 -5.86
N GLN A 376 16.89 2.40 -5.82
CA GLN A 376 17.95 1.56 -6.42
C GLN A 376 17.99 1.65 -7.94
N LEU A 377 16.87 1.99 -8.58
CA LEU A 377 16.83 2.29 -10.02
C LEU A 377 17.30 3.72 -10.35
N GLY A 378 17.57 4.56 -9.35
CA GLY A 378 18.09 5.92 -9.52
C GLY A 378 17.00 6.98 -9.74
N LEU A 379 15.74 6.70 -9.40
CA LEU A 379 14.68 7.70 -9.42
C LEU A 379 14.93 8.78 -8.35
N PRO A 380 14.66 10.07 -8.66
CA PRO A 380 14.79 11.15 -7.68
C PRO A 380 13.88 10.94 -6.47
N GLU A 381 14.33 11.38 -5.29
CA GLU A 381 13.54 11.26 -4.03
C GLU A 381 12.18 11.96 -4.13
N GLU A 382 12.07 13.04 -4.87
CA GLU A 382 10.81 13.76 -5.11
C GLU A 382 9.77 12.91 -5.87
N VAL A 383 10.22 11.96 -6.69
CA VAL A 383 9.36 10.99 -7.38
C VAL A 383 9.04 9.82 -6.46
N VAL A 384 10.04 9.28 -5.77
CA VAL A 384 9.92 8.09 -4.92
C VAL A 384 9.05 8.37 -3.68
N ASN A 385 9.27 9.53 -3.03
CA ASN A 385 8.54 9.94 -1.82
C ASN A 385 7.26 10.72 -2.11
N ARG A 386 6.85 10.78 -3.37
CA ARG A 386 5.65 11.50 -3.76
C ARG A 386 4.43 11.03 -2.96
N GLN A 387 3.74 12.01 -2.36
CA GLN A 387 2.49 11.76 -1.68
C GLN A 387 1.41 11.26 -2.67
N PRO A 388 0.41 10.50 -2.21
CA PRO A 388 -0.71 10.10 -3.04
C PRO A 388 -1.33 11.31 -3.76
N PHE A 389 -1.59 11.13 -5.06
CA PHE A 389 -2.25 12.14 -5.88
C PHE A 389 -3.31 11.43 -6.73
N PRO A 390 -4.56 11.87 -6.70
CA PRO A 390 -5.64 11.18 -7.39
C PRO A 390 -5.49 11.28 -8.91
N GLY A 391 -5.95 10.26 -9.65
CA GLY A 391 -5.91 10.24 -11.12
C GLY A 391 -6.54 11.48 -11.78
N PRO A 392 -7.71 11.98 -11.31
CA PRO A 392 -8.29 13.23 -11.82
C PRO A 392 -7.52 14.49 -11.45
N GLY A 393 -6.45 14.41 -10.69
CA GLY A 393 -5.62 15.54 -10.31
C GLY A 393 -6.36 16.58 -9.47
N LEU A 394 -6.05 17.86 -9.71
CA LEU A 394 -6.66 18.99 -9.02
C LEU A 394 -8.15 19.19 -9.35
N ALA A 395 -8.69 18.52 -10.38
CA ALA A 395 -10.09 18.65 -10.76
C ALA A 395 -11.06 18.30 -9.61
N ILE A 396 -10.71 17.31 -8.76
CA ILE A 396 -11.52 16.90 -7.60
C ILE A 396 -11.16 17.65 -6.31
N ARG A 397 -10.29 18.66 -6.40
CA ARG A 397 -9.97 19.59 -5.32
C ARG A 397 -10.57 20.97 -5.55
N ILE A 398 -11.26 21.16 -6.68
CA ILE A 398 -12.14 22.30 -6.93
C ILE A 398 -13.57 21.83 -6.69
N ILE A 399 -14.15 22.20 -5.55
CA ILE A 399 -15.53 21.83 -5.21
C ILE A 399 -16.48 22.71 -6.00
N GLY A 400 -17.09 22.14 -7.04
CA GLY A 400 -17.92 22.84 -8.01
C GLY A 400 -17.37 22.77 -9.45
N ASP A 401 -17.74 23.70 -10.31
CA ASP A 401 -17.27 23.77 -11.68
C ASP A 401 -15.80 24.22 -11.80
N ILE A 402 -15.11 23.69 -12.78
CA ILE A 402 -13.69 23.97 -13.02
C ILE A 402 -13.58 25.09 -14.08
N THR A 403 -12.80 26.13 -13.73
CA THR A 403 -12.42 27.18 -14.67
C THR A 403 -10.91 27.37 -14.68
N PRO A 404 -10.31 27.93 -15.74
CA PRO A 404 -8.88 28.22 -15.78
C PRO A 404 -8.41 29.09 -14.61
N GLU A 405 -9.20 30.10 -14.21
CA GLU A 405 -8.93 30.95 -13.06
C GLU A 405 -8.86 30.14 -11.74
N ARG A 406 -9.88 29.33 -11.48
CA ARG A 406 -9.96 28.52 -10.25
C ARG A 406 -8.85 27.49 -10.18
N LEU A 407 -8.49 26.92 -11.32
CA LEU A 407 -7.40 25.96 -11.39
C LEU A 407 -6.03 26.62 -11.14
N ASP A 408 -5.79 27.85 -11.64
CA ASP A 408 -4.55 28.59 -11.36
C ASP A 408 -4.46 28.96 -9.88
N ILE A 409 -5.55 29.47 -9.30
CA ILE A 409 -5.64 29.75 -7.85
C ILE A 409 -5.28 28.50 -7.03
N LEU A 410 -5.91 27.36 -7.34
CA LEU A 410 -5.67 26.14 -6.59
C LEU A 410 -4.23 25.63 -6.77
N ARG A 411 -3.67 25.67 -7.98
CA ARG A 411 -2.27 25.27 -8.25
C ARG A 411 -1.27 26.05 -7.44
N ARG A 412 -1.43 27.38 -7.40
CA ARG A 412 -0.54 28.26 -6.62
C ARG A 412 -0.69 28.04 -5.13
N ALA A 413 -1.92 27.91 -4.64
CA ALA A 413 -2.17 27.61 -3.24
C ALA A 413 -1.59 26.24 -2.83
N ASP A 414 -1.79 25.20 -3.64
CA ASP A 414 -1.23 23.85 -3.39
C ASP A 414 0.31 23.86 -3.41
N PHE A 415 0.90 24.63 -4.31
CA PHE A 415 2.35 24.83 -4.36
C PHE A 415 2.87 25.44 -3.06
N ILE A 416 2.24 26.52 -2.56
CA ILE A 416 2.64 27.18 -1.31
C ILE A 416 2.51 26.21 -0.12
N VAL A 417 1.42 25.47 -0.03
CA VAL A 417 1.22 24.48 1.05
C VAL A 417 2.38 23.48 1.08
N ARG A 418 2.73 22.90 -0.06
CA ARG A 418 3.82 21.91 -0.16
C ARG A 418 5.19 22.53 0.08
N ASP A 419 5.45 23.73 -0.44
CA ASP A 419 6.71 24.44 -0.25
C ASP A 419 6.96 24.76 1.23
N VAL A 420 5.93 25.24 1.95
CA VAL A 420 6.03 25.50 3.39
C VAL A 420 6.25 24.20 4.17
N ILE A 421 5.53 23.12 3.85
CA ILE A 421 5.73 21.81 4.47
C ILE A 421 7.18 21.35 4.30
N HIS A 422 7.71 21.43 3.08
CA HIS A 422 9.08 21.06 2.75
C HIS A 422 10.11 21.92 3.52
N LYS A 423 9.94 23.22 3.51
CA LYS A 423 10.79 24.19 4.23
C LYS A 423 10.91 23.88 5.72
N HIS A 424 9.82 23.40 6.33
CA HIS A 424 9.79 23.01 7.75
C HIS A 424 10.15 21.54 8.02
N GLY A 425 10.56 20.77 7.00
CA GLY A 425 11.01 19.38 7.14
C GLY A 425 9.90 18.41 7.55
N LEU A 426 8.64 18.69 7.20
CA LEU A 426 7.47 17.92 7.62
C LEU A 426 7.03 16.87 6.58
N ASP A 427 7.72 16.76 5.44
CA ASP A 427 7.37 15.86 4.34
C ASP A 427 7.21 14.39 4.77
N ASN A 428 8.07 13.92 5.68
CA ASN A 428 8.09 12.52 6.11
C ASN A 428 7.07 12.21 7.24
N THR A 429 6.48 13.23 7.85
CA THR A 429 5.50 13.08 8.94
C THR A 429 4.07 13.20 8.45
N ILE A 430 3.86 13.89 7.35
CA ILE A 430 2.55 14.10 6.74
C ILE A 430 2.34 13.06 5.63
N TRP A 431 1.32 12.21 5.79
CA TRP A 431 1.00 11.17 4.82
C TRP A 431 0.47 11.75 3.50
N GLN A 432 -0.44 12.76 3.59
CA GLN A 432 -0.96 13.50 2.44
C GLN A 432 -1.34 14.91 2.85
N SER A 433 -1.03 15.89 1.98
CA SER A 433 -1.38 17.30 2.17
C SER A 433 -1.72 17.98 0.84
N PHE A 434 -2.68 18.88 0.87
CA PHE A 434 -3.12 19.60 -0.32
C PHE A 434 -3.96 20.83 0.02
N ALA A 435 -4.10 21.72 -0.97
CA ALA A 435 -5.09 22.79 -0.96
C ALA A 435 -6.40 22.33 -1.61
N VAL A 436 -7.52 22.90 -1.18
CA VAL A 436 -8.87 22.70 -1.74
C VAL A 436 -9.49 24.05 -2.02
N LEU A 437 -10.19 24.19 -3.15
CA LEU A 437 -10.91 25.38 -3.53
C LEU A 437 -12.43 25.12 -3.55
N PRO A 438 -13.18 25.47 -2.47
CA PRO A 438 -14.63 25.46 -2.50
C PRO A 438 -15.13 26.63 -3.38
N ALA A 439 -15.37 26.36 -4.66
CA ALA A 439 -15.61 27.40 -5.67
C ALA A 439 -16.85 28.28 -5.40
N ALA A 440 -17.83 27.76 -4.68
CA ALA A 440 -19.03 28.51 -4.28
C ALA A 440 -18.82 29.43 -3.07
N ILE A 441 -17.71 29.28 -2.34
CA ILE A 441 -17.47 30.04 -1.11
C ILE A 441 -16.56 31.22 -1.40
N ARG A 442 -17.15 32.41 -1.30
CA ARG A 442 -16.42 33.68 -1.31
C ARG A 442 -16.62 34.39 0.02
N SER A 443 -15.63 35.15 0.43
CA SER A 443 -15.68 35.88 1.69
C SER A 443 -15.30 37.34 1.50
N VAL A 444 -15.81 38.16 2.39
CA VAL A 444 -15.45 39.57 2.45
C VAL A 444 -14.07 39.70 3.09
N GLY A 445 -13.20 40.48 2.46
CA GLY A 445 -11.88 40.86 2.98
C GLY A 445 -11.63 42.35 2.84
N VAL A 446 -10.49 42.77 3.35
CA VAL A 446 -9.93 44.12 3.17
C VAL A 446 -8.49 43.94 2.71
N GLN A 447 -8.17 44.42 1.52
CA GLN A 447 -6.82 44.38 0.96
C GLN A 447 -6.51 45.76 0.36
N GLY A 448 -5.41 46.39 0.78
CA GLY A 448 -5.01 47.67 0.30
C GLY A 448 -6.05 48.80 0.56
N ASP A 449 -6.72 48.75 1.73
CA ASP A 449 -7.80 49.66 2.15
C ASP A 449 -9.11 49.55 1.33
N GLU A 450 -9.18 48.58 0.40
CA GLU A 450 -10.38 48.28 -0.38
C GLU A 450 -11.08 47.02 0.13
N ARG A 451 -12.43 47.00 -0.01
CA ARG A 451 -13.23 45.84 0.31
C ARG A 451 -13.14 44.83 -0.83
N THR A 452 -12.71 43.61 -0.53
CA THR A 452 -12.64 42.50 -1.50
C THR A 452 -13.74 41.46 -1.25
N TYR A 453 -14.07 40.68 -2.30
CA TYR A 453 -14.98 39.57 -2.21
C TYR A 453 -14.41 38.40 -3.01
N ASP A 454 -13.52 37.63 -2.35
CA ASP A 454 -12.62 36.66 -2.98
C ASP A 454 -12.83 35.25 -2.44
N TYR A 455 -12.12 34.31 -3.03
CA TYR A 455 -12.21 32.88 -2.66
C TYR A 455 -11.62 32.59 -1.29
N THR A 456 -12.15 31.54 -0.70
CA THR A 456 -11.59 30.88 0.49
C THR A 456 -10.86 29.61 0.05
N VAL A 457 -9.62 29.43 0.48
CA VAL A 457 -8.83 28.20 0.27
C VAL A 457 -8.84 27.36 1.54
N GLY A 458 -9.18 26.08 1.40
CA GLY A 458 -9.03 25.09 2.46
C GLY A 458 -7.66 24.41 2.38
N ILE A 459 -7.06 24.12 3.53
CA ILE A 459 -5.87 23.27 3.66
C ILE A 459 -6.30 21.96 4.30
N ARG A 460 -5.88 20.85 3.72
CA ARG A 460 -6.03 19.51 4.28
C ARG A 460 -4.65 18.88 4.45
N ALA A 461 -4.36 18.35 5.64
CA ALA A 461 -3.18 17.54 5.89
C ALA A 461 -3.52 16.45 6.90
N VAL A 462 -3.10 15.22 6.62
CA VAL A 462 -3.42 14.05 7.44
C VAL A 462 -2.20 13.17 7.71
N THR A 463 -2.25 12.49 8.84
CA THR A 463 -1.39 11.35 9.17
C THR A 463 -2.18 10.07 8.99
N SER A 464 -1.56 9.06 8.42
CA SER A 464 -2.14 7.73 8.24
C SER A 464 -1.02 6.71 8.05
N SER A 465 -1.31 5.43 8.30
CA SER A 465 -0.42 4.31 7.95
C SER A 465 -0.79 3.66 6.61
N ASP A 466 -2.08 3.61 6.30
CA ASP A 466 -2.62 2.81 5.20
C ASP A 466 -3.71 3.53 4.38
N GLY A 467 -4.14 4.73 4.79
CA GLY A 467 -5.23 5.48 4.18
C GLY A 467 -6.64 4.97 4.54
N MET A 468 -6.76 3.89 5.30
CA MET A 468 -8.07 3.37 5.78
C MET A 468 -8.64 4.28 6.87
N THR A 469 -7.79 4.62 7.84
CA THR A 469 -8.06 5.62 8.87
C THR A 469 -7.04 6.74 8.77
N ALA A 470 -7.45 7.97 9.12
CA ALA A 470 -6.55 9.11 9.14
C ALA A 470 -6.95 10.12 10.21
N ASP A 471 -5.96 10.74 10.84
CA ASP A 471 -6.18 11.89 11.69
C ASP A 471 -5.60 13.15 11.02
N TYR A 472 -6.16 14.34 11.32
CA TYR A 472 -5.58 15.56 10.80
C TYR A 472 -4.20 15.79 11.42
N PHE A 473 -3.27 16.34 10.63
CA PHE A 473 -1.95 16.68 11.12
C PHE A 473 -2.01 17.95 11.98
N ARG A 474 -1.42 17.90 13.16
CA ARG A 474 -1.39 19.06 14.08
C ARG A 474 -0.19 19.94 13.76
N PHE A 475 -0.38 20.86 12.83
CA PHE A 475 0.67 21.84 12.48
C PHE A 475 1.03 22.74 13.67
N PRO A 476 2.31 23.07 13.83
CA PRO A 476 2.71 24.26 14.59
C PRO A 476 2.00 25.50 14.05
N TRP A 477 1.57 26.41 14.93
CA TRP A 477 0.83 27.61 14.52
C TRP A 477 1.60 28.49 13.54
N GLU A 478 2.91 28.62 13.70
CA GLU A 478 3.80 29.38 12.81
C GLU A 478 3.79 28.84 11.37
N VAL A 479 3.62 27.51 11.18
CA VAL A 479 3.52 26.89 9.85
C VAL A 479 2.19 27.25 9.18
N LEU A 480 1.09 27.17 9.94
CA LEU A 480 -0.23 27.59 9.43
C LEU A 480 -0.28 29.08 9.14
N ASP A 481 0.32 29.92 9.98
CA ASP A 481 0.42 31.36 9.75
C ASP A 481 1.22 31.66 8.48
N GLU A 482 2.37 31.01 8.26
CA GLU A 482 3.16 31.18 7.04
C GLU A 482 2.36 30.76 5.81
N MET A 483 1.68 29.59 5.83
CA MET A 483 0.82 29.15 4.72
C MET A 483 -0.28 30.17 4.42
N SER A 484 -1.02 30.59 5.45
CA SER A 484 -2.12 31.54 5.31
C SER A 484 -1.65 32.89 4.75
N ARG A 485 -0.58 33.44 5.31
CA ARG A 485 -0.01 34.72 4.88
C ARG A 485 0.51 34.66 3.45
N ARG A 486 1.23 33.58 3.08
CA ARG A 486 1.73 33.43 1.72
C ARG A 486 0.60 33.24 0.70
N ILE A 487 -0.38 32.40 1.01
CA ILE A 487 -1.52 32.18 0.09
C ILE A 487 -2.27 33.49 -0.15
N CYS A 488 -2.60 34.25 0.90
CA CYS A 488 -3.34 35.51 0.75
C CYS A 488 -2.51 36.62 0.05
N ASN A 489 -1.18 36.58 0.14
CA ASN A 489 -0.31 37.60 -0.46
C ASN A 489 0.15 37.23 -1.88
N GLU A 490 0.35 35.97 -2.17
CA GLU A 490 0.96 35.51 -3.42
C GLU A 490 -0.07 35.01 -4.43
N VAL A 491 -1.30 34.63 -3.98
CA VAL A 491 -2.35 34.11 -4.84
C VAL A 491 -3.46 35.15 -5.00
N ALA A 492 -3.53 35.77 -6.16
CA ALA A 492 -4.57 36.74 -6.46
C ALA A 492 -5.97 36.10 -6.40
N GLY A 493 -6.95 36.82 -5.86
CA GLY A 493 -8.34 36.37 -5.73
C GLY A 493 -8.60 35.45 -4.51
N VAL A 494 -7.66 35.42 -3.55
CA VAL A 494 -7.83 34.69 -2.27
C VAL A 494 -7.65 35.67 -1.10
N ASN A 495 -8.63 35.72 -0.20
CA ASN A 495 -8.58 36.58 0.99
C ASN A 495 -8.79 35.82 2.30
N ARG A 496 -8.94 34.48 2.26
CA ARG A 496 -9.17 33.65 3.45
C ARG A 496 -8.61 32.24 3.28
N VAL A 497 -7.98 31.75 4.34
CA VAL A 497 -7.51 30.37 4.46
C VAL A 497 -8.17 29.71 5.66
N VAL A 498 -8.58 28.44 5.51
CA VAL A 498 -9.15 27.60 6.57
C VAL A 498 -8.40 26.26 6.62
N TYR A 499 -8.34 25.65 7.80
CA TYR A 499 -7.72 24.34 7.99
C TYR A 499 -8.77 23.29 8.37
N ASP A 500 -8.80 22.16 7.65
CA ASP A 500 -9.70 21.04 7.94
C ASP A 500 -9.12 20.13 9.00
N ILE A 501 -9.79 20.10 10.18
CA ILE A 501 -9.40 19.31 11.36
C ILE A 501 -10.23 18.05 11.55
N THR A 502 -10.86 17.54 10.49
CA THR A 502 -11.75 16.37 10.59
C THR A 502 -10.96 15.08 10.34
N SER A 503 -11.16 14.06 11.20
CA SER A 503 -10.57 12.73 11.04
C SER A 503 -11.32 11.87 10.01
N LYS A 504 -10.71 10.79 9.56
CA LYS A 504 -11.34 9.72 8.77
C LYS A 504 -11.40 8.43 9.61
N PRO A 505 -12.59 7.89 9.94
CA PRO A 505 -13.90 8.51 9.77
C PRO A 505 -14.11 9.72 10.69
N PRO A 506 -15.17 10.57 10.54
CA PRO A 506 -16.30 10.39 9.62
C PRO A 506 -16.08 10.93 8.20
N SER A 507 -15.10 11.81 7.99
CA SER A 507 -14.82 12.33 6.65
C SER A 507 -13.96 11.37 5.82
N THR A 508 -13.75 11.72 4.55
CA THR A 508 -12.71 11.13 3.69
C THR A 508 -11.44 11.99 3.73
N ILE A 509 -10.34 11.51 3.12
CA ILE A 509 -9.12 12.30 3.02
C ILE A 509 -9.30 13.37 1.95
N GLU A 510 -9.67 12.99 0.71
CA GLU A 510 -10.07 13.93 -0.33
C GLU A 510 -11.46 14.48 -0.03
N TRP A 511 -11.76 15.69 -0.50
CA TRP A 511 -13.07 16.33 -0.28
C TRP A 511 -14.12 15.92 -1.33
N GLU A 512 -13.68 15.55 -2.55
CA GLU A 512 -14.54 15.00 -3.62
C GLU A 512 -14.09 13.60 -4.08
#